data_beb55fb1e51787a5860a2234698bb9c2
#
_entry.id   beb55fb1e51787a5860a2234698bb9c2
#
_cell.length_a   1.000
_cell.length_b   1.000
_cell.length_c   1.000
_cell.angle_alpha   90.00
_cell.angle_beta   90.00
_cell.angle_gamma   90.00
#
_symmetry.space_group_name_H-M   'P 1'
#
loop_
_entity.id
_entity.type
_entity.pdbx_description
1 polymer ?
#
loop_
_entity_poly.entity_id
_entity_poly.type
_entity_poly.pdbx_seq_one_letter_code
_entity_poly.pdbx_strand_id
1 'polypeptide(L)'
;FSSAASDVYKRQALAGAILLGSRDGKYSADGKVNVIPGCSLPMTTLGVFILWLGWFGFNGGSQLALGSGADATAVADIFVNTNLAAAGGVLACMIVSKATNSHTNIAATLNGAIAGLVAITAEPLTPSMGQAVIIGAIGGIICMYGMKLLDMLKIDDVVGAIPAHLFAGIWGTLVVAWTNPDASLGCLLYTSPSP
;
A
#
# COMPACT_ATOMS: atom_id res chain seq x y z
N PHE A 1 -2.72 4.77 15.96
CA PHE A 1 -3.75 3.74 16.21
C PHE A 1 -4.23 3.02 14.94
N SER A 2 -4.35 3.71 13.78
CA SER A 2 -4.89 3.09 12.56
C SER A 2 -3.93 2.12 11.87
N SER A 3 -2.60 2.33 11.93
CA SER A 3 -1.63 1.47 11.24
C SER A 3 -1.49 0.09 11.89
N ALA A 4 -1.44 0.01 13.22
CA ALA A 4 -1.29 -1.26 13.93
C ALA A 4 -2.52 -2.18 13.75
N ALA A 5 -3.73 -1.63 13.83
CA ALA A 5 -4.96 -2.39 13.54
C ALA A 5 -4.98 -2.89 12.09
N SER A 6 -4.55 -2.05 11.14
CA SER A 6 -4.42 -2.40 9.73
C SER A 6 -3.46 -3.58 9.51
N ASP A 7 -2.36 -3.65 10.25
CA ASP A 7 -1.37 -4.73 10.12
C ASP A 7 -1.88 -6.09 10.61
N VAL A 8 -2.70 -6.10 11.66
CA VAL A 8 -3.34 -7.34 12.15
C VAL A 8 -4.25 -7.95 11.08
N TYR A 9 -5.14 -7.15 10.49
CA TYR A 9 -6.05 -7.64 9.44
C TYR A 9 -5.32 -8.11 8.17
N LYS A 10 -4.19 -7.51 7.85
CA LYS A 10 -3.39 -7.86 6.66
C LYS A 10 -2.62 -9.17 6.85
N ARG A 11 -2.17 -9.46 8.07
CA ARG A 11 -1.62 -10.79 8.43
C ARG A 11 -2.68 -11.87 8.36
N GLN A 12 -3.93 -11.56 8.70
CA GLN A 12 -5.07 -12.47 8.53
C GLN A 12 -5.34 -12.79 7.07
N ALA A 13 -5.23 -11.82 6.15
CA ALA A 13 -5.38 -12.05 4.72
C ALA A 13 -4.32 -13.03 4.18
N LEU A 14 -3.06 -12.89 4.60
CA LEU A 14 -2.00 -13.84 4.25
C LEU A 14 -2.26 -15.22 4.83
N ALA A 15 -2.63 -15.31 6.10
CA ALA A 15 -2.97 -16.58 6.74
C ALA A 15 -4.18 -17.25 6.05
N GLY A 16 -5.21 -16.46 5.73
CA GLY A 16 -6.37 -16.92 4.99
C GLY A 16 -6.02 -17.47 3.61
N ALA A 17 -5.18 -16.76 2.85
CA ALA A 17 -4.74 -17.19 1.52
C ALA A 17 -3.94 -18.52 1.58
N ILE A 18 -3.10 -18.69 2.60
CA ILE A 18 -2.34 -19.92 2.82
C ILE A 18 -3.26 -21.09 3.20
N LEU A 19 -4.23 -20.85 4.09
CA LEU A 19 -5.14 -21.90 4.57
C LEU A 19 -6.17 -22.33 3.53
N LEU A 20 -6.67 -21.38 2.74
CA LEU A 20 -7.65 -21.67 1.66
C LEU A 20 -6.98 -22.36 0.46
N GLY A 21 -5.69 -22.14 0.26
CA GLY A 21 -4.98 -22.62 -0.91
C GLY A 21 -5.27 -21.80 -2.17
N SER A 22 -4.66 -22.22 -3.27
CA SER A 22 -4.82 -21.54 -4.56
C SER A 22 -6.10 -21.97 -5.27
N ARG A 23 -6.64 -21.04 -6.06
CA ARG A 23 -7.77 -21.34 -6.98
C ARG A 23 -7.39 -22.43 -7.97
N ASP A 24 -8.38 -23.24 -8.36
CA ASP A 24 -8.20 -24.29 -9.35
C ASP A 24 -7.63 -23.70 -10.67
N GLY A 25 -6.58 -24.32 -11.16
CA GLY A 25 -5.92 -23.92 -12.39
C GLY A 25 -4.99 -22.69 -12.28
N LYS A 26 -4.84 -22.08 -11.11
CA LYS A 26 -3.90 -20.94 -10.94
C LYS A 26 -2.45 -21.35 -11.14
N TYR A 27 -2.05 -22.49 -10.60
CA TYR A 27 -0.71 -23.07 -10.75
C TYR A 27 -0.79 -24.42 -11.44
N SER A 28 -0.10 -24.55 -12.58
CA SER A 28 0.00 -25.82 -13.31
C SER A 28 0.95 -26.80 -12.62
N ALA A 29 0.83 -28.08 -12.91
CA ALA A 29 1.73 -29.12 -12.43
C ALA A 29 3.21 -28.83 -12.79
N ASP A 30 3.44 -28.21 -13.93
CA ASP A 30 4.75 -27.79 -14.42
C ASP A 30 5.30 -26.53 -13.71
N GLY A 31 4.60 -26.03 -12.70
CA GLY A 31 5.00 -24.83 -11.94
C GLY A 31 4.69 -23.48 -12.62
N LYS A 32 4.02 -23.51 -13.78
CA LYS A 32 3.63 -22.30 -14.49
C LYS A 32 2.47 -21.59 -13.77
N VAL A 33 2.59 -20.26 -13.67
CA VAL A 33 1.52 -19.42 -13.13
C VAL A 33 0.56 -19.05 -14.26
N ASN A 34 -0.69 -19.40 -14.14
CA ASN A 34 -1.74 -19.04 -15.08
C ASN A 34 -2.38 -17.72 -14.66
N VAL A 35 -2.51 -16.80 -15.61
CA VAL A 35 -3.21 -15.54 -15.38
C VAL A 35 -4.72 -15.82 -15.38
N ILE A 36 -5.38 -15.54 -14.26
CA ILE A 36 -6.84 -15.54 -14.17
C ILE A 36 -7.27 -14.07 -14.20
N PRO A 37 -7.77 -13.57 -15.34
CA PRO A 37 -8.08 -12.15 -15.49
C PRO A 37 -9.28 -11.77 -14.63
N GLY A 38 -9.28 -10.52 -14.11
CA GLY A 38 -10.46 -9.93 -13.49
C GLY A 38 -11.58 -9.68 -14.52
N CYS A 39 -12.81 -9.60 -14.05
CA CYS A 39 -13.98 -9.47 -14.94
C CYS A 39 -14.09 -8.09 -15.62
N SER A 40 -13.58 -7.01 -15.00
CA SER A 40 -13.70 -5.66 -15.57
C SER A 40 -12.61 -4.73 -15.06
N LEU A 41 -11.64 -4.42 -15.93
CA LEU A 41 -10.58 -3.48 -15.62
C LEU A 41 -11.08 -2.03 -15.41
N PRO A 42 -12.06 -1.52 -16.19
CA PRO A 42 -12.64 -0.20 -15.91
C PRO A 42 -13.29 -0.11 -14.53
N MET A 43 -14.01 -1.13 -14.08
CA MET A 43 -14.61 -1.16 -12.75
C MET A 43 -13.55 -1.24 -11.65
N THR A 44 -12.48 -1.99 -11.86
CA THR A 44 -11.33 -2.02 -10.95
C THR A 44 -10.69 -0.64 -10.84
N THR A 45 -10.50 0.05 -11.94
CA THR A 45 -9.96 1.43 -11.96
C THR A 45 -10.86 2.39 -11.19
N LEU A 46 -12.17 2.33 -11.44
CA LEU A 46 -13.14 3.13 -10.69
C LEU A 46 -13.07 2.83 -9.17
N GLY A 47 -12.97 1.56 -8.80
CA GLY A 47 -12.82 1.14 -7.41
C GLY A 47 -11.56 1.72 -6.75
N VAL A 48 -10.44 1.74 -7.46
CA VAL A 48 -9.19 2.35 -6.97
C VAL A 48 -9.34 3.87 -6.79
N PHE A 49 -10.01 4.57 -7.70
CA PHE A 49 -10.28 6.01 -7.53
C PHE A 49 -11.20 6.30 -6.34
N ILE A 50 -12.21 5.47 -6.10
CA ILE A 50 -13.08 5.59 -4.93
C ILE A 50 -12.29 5.37 -3.64
N LEU A 51 -11.41 4.36 -3.62
CA LEU A 51 -10.52 4.11 -2.47
C LEU A 51 -9.55 5.27 -2.26
N TRP A 52 -8.98 5.82 -3.34
CA TRP A 52 -8.07 6.96 -3.25
C TRP A 52 -8.79 8.19 -2.68
N LEU A 53 -9.99 8.48 -3.16
CA LEU A 53 -10.82 9.56 -2.62
C LEU A 53 -11.13 9.33 -1.12
N GLY A 54 -11.53 8.11 -0.76
CA GLY A 54 -11.79 7.74 0.63
C GLY A 54 -10.56 7.85 1.53
N TRP A 55 -9.36 7.70 0.95
CA TRP A 55 -8.11 7.77 1.69
C TRP A 55 -7.78 9.17 2.22
N PHE A 56 -8.24 10.21 1.56
CA PHE A 56 -8.17 11.57 2.12
C PHE A 56 -8.94 11.65 3.44
N GLY A 57 -10.14 11.10 3.48
CA GLY A 57 -10.92 10.98 4.72
C GLY A 57 -10.24 10.10 5.77
N PHE A 58 -9.63 8.99 5.35
CA PHE A 58 -8.94 8.08 6.25
C PHE A 58 -7.72 8.74 6.92
N ASN A 59 -6.83 9.33 6.15
CA ASN A 59 -5.62 9.98 6.66
C ASN A 59 -5.94 11.33 7.32
N GLY A 60 -6.72 12.19 6.66
CA GLY A 60 -7.08 13.51 7.20
C GLY A 60 -7.97 13.42 8.43
N GLY A 61 -8.91 12.47 8.46
CA GLY A 61 -9.75 12.22 9.63
C GLY A 61 -8.95 11.68 10.83
N SER A 62 -7.81 11.05 10.60
CA SER A 62 -6.89 10.58 11.65
C SER A 62 -6.18 11.71 12.39
N GLN A 63 -6.25 12.97 11.91
CA GLN A 63 -5.79 14.15 12.64
C GLN A 63 -6.63 14.41 13.89
N LEU A 64 -7.90 13.93 13.92
CA LEU A 64 -8.84 14.01 15.04
C LEU A 64 -9.16 15.43 15.52
N ALA A 65 -8.70 16.46 14.83
CA ALA A 65 -8.93 17.87 15.13
C ALA A 65 -9.05 18.70 13.84
N LEU A 66 -9.99 19.63 13.83
CA LEU A 66 -10.20 20.60 12.74
C LEU A 66 -10.69 21.96 13.28
N GLY A 67 -10.57 22.19 14.59
CA GLY A 67 -11.12 23.35 15.27
C GLY A 67 -10.27 24.61 15.20
N SER A 68 -9.03 24.53 14.71
CA SER A 68 -8.09 25.65 14.60
C SER A 68 -7.51 25.79 13.21
N GLY A 69 -6.92 26.95 12.92
CA GLY A 69 -6.19 27.17 11.67
C GLY A 69 -4.98 26.24 11.53
N ALA A 70 -4.33 25.90 12.63
CA ALA A 70 -3.22 24.92 12.65
C ALA A 70 -3.70 23.52 12.28
N ASP A 71 -4.83 23.07 12.82
CA ASP A 71 -5.42 21.79 12.46
C ASP A 71 -5.80 21.72 10.98
N ALA A 72 -6.41 22.79 10.47
CA ALA A 72 -6.78 22.87 9.05
C ALA A 72 -5.55 22.80 8.13
N THR A 73 -4.45 23.44 8.50
CA THR A 73 -3.17 23.34 7.77
C THR A 73 -2.62 21.94 7.82
N ALA A 74 -2.60 21.30 8.99
CA ALA A 74 -2.14 19.92 9.13
C ALA A 74 -2.97 18.94 8.26
N VAL A 75 -4.29 19.07 8.22
CA VAL A 75 -5.14 18.26 7.35
C VAL A 75 -4.85 18.51 5.86
N ALA A 76 -4.57 19.76 5.47
CA ALA A 76 -4.20 20.09 4.09
C ALA A 76 -2.85 19.45 3.70
N ASP A 77 -1.85 19.49 4.57
CA ASP A 77 -0.54 18.83 4.36
C ASP A 77 -0.69 17.32 4.25
N ILE A 78 -1.51 16.70 5.11
CA ILE A 78 -1.86 15.28 5.04
C ILE A 78 -2.48 14.93 3.68
N PHE A 79 -3.39 15.74 3.16
CA PHE A 79 -4.01 15.50 1.85
C PHE A 79 -3.00 15.59 0.73
N VAL A 80 -2.12 16.61 0.75
CA VAL A 80 -1.07 16.75 -0.26
C VAL A 80 -0.13 15.55 -0.24
N ASN A 81 0.40 15.18 0.93
CA ASN A 81 1.32 14.06 1.08
C ASN A 81 0.67 12.72 0.70
N THR A 82 -0.59 12.50 1.08
CA THR A 82 -1.37 11.32 0.68
C THR A 82 -1.48 11.20 -0.83
N ASN A 83 -1.80 12.31 -1.51
CA ASN A 83 -1.92 12.33 -2.97
C ASN A 83 -0.57 12.11 -3.67
N LEU A 84 0.48 12.76 -3.18
CA LEU A 84 1.83 12.64 -3.73
C LEU A 84 2.40 11.21 -3.58
N ALA A 85 2.15 10.57 -2.45
CA ALA A 85 2.57 9.18 -2.25
C ALA A 85 1.84 8.22 -3.18
N ALA A 86 0.53 8.40 -3.38
CA ALA A 86 -0.22 7.60 -4.35
C ALA A 86 0.32 7.78 -5.77
N ALA A 87 0.56 9.03 -6.20
CA ALA A 87 1.14 9.34 -7.50
C ALA A 87 2.55 8.75 -7.66
N GLY A 88 3.38 8.82 -6.61
CA GLY A 88 4.70 8.18 -6.57
C GLY A 88 4.62 6.67 -6.80
N GLY A 89 3.69 5.99 -6.14
CA GLY A 89 3.44 4.56 -6.29
C GLY A 89 3.00 4.18 -7.70
N VAL A 90 2.09 4.95 -8.30
CA VAL A 90 1.65 4.78 -9.70
C VAL A 90 2.84 4.89 -10.65
N LEU A 91 3.59 5.98 -10.58
CA LEU A 91 4.70 6.25 -11.49
C LEU A 91 5.80 5.19 -11.37
N ALA A 92 6.16 4.81 -10.15
CA ALA A 92 7.15 3.77 -9.91
C ALA A 92 6.72 2.42 -10.52
N CYS A 93 5.46 2.00 -10.29
CA CYS A 93 4.93 0.78 -10.88
C CYS A 93 4.87 0.83 -12.41
N MET A 94 4.50 1.97 -13.00
CA MET A 94 4.50 2.13 -14.46
C MET A 94 5.91 1.97 -15.04
N ILE A 95 6.90 2.66 -14.45
CA ILE A 95 8.29 2.63 -14.90
C ILE A 95 8.85 1.21 -14.78
N VAL A 96 8.73 0.59 -13.61
CA VAL A 96 9.27 -0.76 -13.35
C VAL A 96 8.53 -1.81 -14.20
N SER A 97 7.22 -1.71 -14.35
CA SER A 97 6.44 -2.61 -15.21
C SER A 97 6.89 -2.53 -16.65
N LYS A 98 7.07 -1.33 -17.19
CA LYS A 98 7.56 -1.12 -18.55
C LYS A 98 8.99 -1.64 -18.73
N ALA A 99 9.86 -1.41 -17.75
CA ALA A 99 11.25 -1.86 -17.81
C ALA A 99 11.38 -3.40 -17.75
N THR A 100 10.50 -4.07 -16.98
CA THR A 100 10.58 -5.52 -16.78
C THR A 100 9.77 -6.34 -17.80
N ASN A 101 8.65 -5.80 -18.32
CA ASN A 101 7.70 -6.55 -19.15
C ASN A 101 7.50 -5.94 -20.55
N SER A 102 8.27 -4.93 -20.94
CA SER A 102 8.16 -4.19 -22.20
C SER A 102 6.81 -3.46 -22.40
N HIS A 103 5.85 -3.63 -21.50
CA HIS A 103 4.56 -2.95 -21.51
C HIS A 103 4.10 -2.61 -20.08
N THR A 104 3.25 -1.61 -19.97
CA THR A 104 2.69 -1.21 -18.66
C THR A 104 1.57 -2.15 -18.27
N ASN A 105 1.69 -2.76 -17.11
CA ASN A 105 0.63 -3.57 -16.51
C ASN A 105 -0.30 -2.66 -15.69
N ILE A 106 -1.52 -2.44 -16.17
CA ILE A 106 -2.49 -1.54 -15.53
C ILE A 106 -2.87 -2.04 -14.14
N ALA A 107 -3.09 -3.34 -13.96
CA ALA A 107 -3.44 -3.88 -12.65
C ALA A 107 -2.32 -3.65 -11.60
N ALA A 108 -1.05 -3.85 -12.00
CA ALA A 108 0.09 -3.53 -11.15
C ALA A 108 0.18 -2.03 -10.84
N THR A 109 -0.12 -1.17 -11.82
CA THR A 109 -0.14 0.29 -11.65
C THR A 109 -1.22 0.73 -10.67
N LEU A 110 -2.41 0.15 -10.75
CA LEU A 110 -3.50 0.40 -9.81
C LEU A 110 -3.15 -0.05 -8.39
N ASN A 111 -2.54 -1.21 -8.24
CA ASN A 111 -2.01 -1.67 -6.95
C ASN A 111 -0.87 -0.78 -6.44
N GLY A 112 -0.09 -0.18 -7.34
CA GLY A 112 0.92 0.81 -6.99
C GLY A 112 0.34 2.07 -6.35
N ALA A 113 -0.82 2.54 -6.83
CA ALA A 113 -1.55 3.64 -6.19
C ALA A 113 -1.93 3.28 -4.74
N ILE A 114 -2.55 2.12 -4.55
CA ILE A 114 -2.96 1.65 -3.21
C ILE A 114 -1.74 1.47 -2.29
N ALA A 115 -0.66 0.87 -2.80
CA ALA A 115 0.57 0.66 -2.03
C ALA A 115 1.22 2.00 -1.60
N GLY A 116 1.18 3.02 -2.47
CA GLY A 116 1.62 4.37 -2.13
C GLY A 116 0.77 5.01 -1.03
N LEU A 117 -0.55 4.88 -1.12
CA LEU A 117 -1.48 5.32 -0.09
C LEU A 117 -1.22 4.62 1.25
N VAL A 118 -1.03 3.31 1.23
CA VAL A 118 -0.73 2.51 2.43
C VAL A 118 0.60 2.91 3.04
N ALA A 119 1.64 3.09 2.22
CA ALA A 119 2.99 3.41 2.69
C ALA A 119 3.06 4.74 3.45
N ILE A 120 2.27 5.75 3.06
CA ILE A 120 2.25 7.06 3.73
C ILE A 120 1.33 7.09 4.96
N THR A 121 0.43 6.12 5.10
CA THR A 121 -0.66 6.14 6.11
C THR A 121 -0.15 6.10 7.54
N ALA A 122 1.04 5.54 7.80
CA ALA A 122 1.58 5.44 9.15
C ALA A 122 1.89 6.83 9.74
N GLU A 123 2.38 7.75 8.91
CA GLU A 123 2.70 9.13 9.32
C GLU A 123 2.61 10.07 8.09
N PRO A 124 1.41 10.57 7.73
CA PRO A 124 1.24 11.39 6.54
C PRO A 124 1.57 12.87 6.75
N LEU A 125 1.75 13.33 7.99
CA LEU A 125 1.95 14.75 8.33
C LEU A 125 3.42 15.16 8.29
N THR A 126 4.32 14.38 8.89
CA THR A 126 5.73 14.77 9.09
C THR A 126 6.61 14.72 7.84
N PRO A 127 6.40 13.79 6.88
CA PRO A 127 7.21 13.79 5.68
C PRO A 127 7.05 15.06 4.85
N SER A 128 8.15 15.57 4.31
CA SER A 128 8.09 16.60 3.26
C SER A 128 7.43 16.03 2.00
N MET A 129 6.92 16.92 1.12
CA MET A 129 6.28 16.52 -0.15
C MET A 129 7.17 15.60 -1.00
N GLY A 130 8.49 15.89 -1.06
CA GLY A 130 9.45 15.03 -1.77
C GLY A 130 9.61 13.65 -1.13
N GLN A 131 9.67 13.60 0.19
CA GLN A 131 9.70 12.33 0.93
C GLN A 131 8.42 11.52 0.71
N ALA A 132 7.25 12.16 0.69
CA ALA A 132 5.99 11.49 0.43
C ALA A 132 5.97 10.78 -0.94
N VAL A 133 6.48 11.43 -2.00
CA VAL A 133 6.64 10.82 -3.32
C VAL A 133 7.56 9.59 -3.25
N ILE A 134 8.70 9.70 -2.58
CA ILE A 134 9.68 8.61 -2.46
C ILE A 134 9.11 7.44 -1.66
N ILE A 135 8.44 7.73 -0.53
CA ILE A 135 7.80 6.72 0.31
C ILE A 135 6.77 5.91 -0.51
N GLY A 136 5.93 6.62 -1.25
CA GLY A 136 4.94 6.00 -2.11
C GLY A 136 5.56 5.21 -3.27
N ALA A 137 6.60 5.75 -3.91
CA ALA A 137 7.30 5.07 -5.00
C ALA A 137 7.92 3.75 -4.54
N ILE A 138 8.60 3.74 -3.39
CA ILE A 138 9.17 2.51 -2.81
C ILE A 138 8.05 1.53 -2.44
N GLY A 139 6.93 2.00 -1.85
CA GLY A 139 5.76 1.18 -1.57
C GLY A 139 5.21 0.49 -2.83
N GLY A 140 5.09 1.22 -3.94
CA GLY A 140 4.69 0.68 -5.24
C GLY A 140 5.64 -0.39 -5.77
N ILE A 141 6.95 -0.15 -5.68
CA ILE A 141 8.00 -1.12 -6.08
C ILE A 141 7.90 -2.39 -5.25
N ILE A 142 7.78 -2.26 -3.93
CA ILE A 142 7.60 -3.38 -2.99
C ILE A 142 6.35 -4.19 -3.34
N CYS A 143 5.25 -3.52 -3.65
CA CYS A 143 4.02 -4.17 -4.06
C CYS A 143 4.20 -4.99 -5.33
N MET A 144 4.82 -4.43 -6.34
CA MET A 144 5.03 -5.10 -7.63
C MET A 144 5.90 -6.35 -7.51
N TYR A 145 7.02 -6.25 -6.78
CA TYR A 145 7.86 -7.42 -6.54
C TYR A 145 7.24 -8.41 -5.55
N GLY A 146 6.46 -7.90 -4.59
CA GLY A 146 5.68 -8.72 -3.67
C GLY A 146 4.64 -9.61 -4.36
N MET A 147 3.95 -9.11 -5.39
CA MET A 147 3.06 -9.92 -6.21
C MET A 147 3.81 -11.08 -6.88
N LYS A 148 4.99 -10.81 -7.47
CA LYS A 148 5.82 -11.85 -8.07
C LYS A 148 6.32 -12.87 -7.02
N LEU A 149 6.69 -12.39 -5.84
CA LEU A 149 7.13 -13.25 -4.73
C LEU A 149 6.02 -14.21 -4.29
N LEU A 150 4.78 -13.72 -4.14
CA LEU A 150 3.65 -14.58 -3.78
C LEU A 150 3.33 -15.61 -4.84
N ASP A 151 3.39 -15.25 -6.13
CA ASP A 151 3.25 -16.21 -7.23
C ASP A 151 4.36 -17.28 -7.20
N MET A 152 5.61 -16.92 -6.89
CA MET A 152 6.72 -17.88 -6.72
C MET A 152 6.49 -18.82 -5.52
N LEU A 153 5.93 -18.32 -4.44
CA LEU A 153 5.58 -19.10 -3.24
C LEU A 153 4.27 -19.88 -3.42
N LYS A 154 3.61 -19.76 -4.57
CA LYS A 154 2.30 -20.37 -4.88
C LYS A 154 1.19 -19.95 -3.91
N ILE A 155 1.27 -18.73 -3.40
CA ILE A 155 0.23 -18.11 -2.58
C ILE A 155 -0.66 -17.29 -3.51
N ASP A 156 -1.91 -17.71 -3.68
CA ASP A 156 -2.85 -17.08 -4.61
C ASP A 156 -3.51 -15.84 -3.97
N ASP A 157 -2.91 -14.69 -4.21
CA ASP A 157 -3.52 -13.39 -3.89
C ASP A 157 -4.30 -12.88 -5.09
N VAL A 158 -5.62 -12.97 -5.01
CA VAL A 158 -6.55 -12.72 -6.13
C VAL A 158 -6.40 -11.33 -6.74
N VAL A 159 -6.13 -10.31 -5.90
CA VAL A 159 -6.13 -8.90 -6.29
C VAL A 159 -4.81 -8.16 -5.99
N GLY A 160 -3.83 -8.84 -5.43
CA GLY A 160 -2.58 -8.20 -4.99
C GLY A 160 -2.74 -7.42 -3.68
N ALA A 161 -3.70 -7.80 -2.84
CA ALA A 161 -3.98 -7.12 -1.59
C ALA A 161 -2.87 -7.30 -0.55
N ILE A 162 -2.28 -8.48 -0.48
CA ILE A 162 -1.22 -8.78 0.49
C ILE A 162 0.01 -7.87 0.25
N PRO A 163 0.60 -7.80 -0.94
CA PRO A 163 1.76 -6.91 -1.16
C PRO A 163 1.38 -5.43 -1.11
N ALA A 164 0.20 -5.04 -1.58
CA ALA A 164 -0.23 -3.65 -1.54
C ALA A 164 -0.46 -3.14 -0.11
N HIS A 165 -0.93 -4.00 0.79
CA HIS A 165 -1.24 -3.59 2.16
C HIS A 165 -0.22 -4.09 3.19
N LEU A 166 0.12 -5.39 3.22
CA LEU A 166 1.02 -5.92 4.23
C LEU A 166 2.46 -5.46 3.98
N PHE A 167 3.00 -5.67 2.77
CA PHE A 167 4.40 -5.35 2.51
C PHE A 167 4.64 -3.84 2.45
N ALA A 168 3.77 -3.09 1.76
CA ALA A 168 3.85 -1.64 1.74
C ALA A 168 3.53 -1.01 3.11
N GLY A 169 2.69 -1.65 3.92
CA GLY A 169 2.40 -1.21 5.30
C GLY A 169 3.59 -1.40 6.23
N ILE A 170 4.30 -2.54 6.15
CA ILE A 170 5.54 -2.76 6.89
C ILE A 170 6.57 -1.67 6.51
N TRP A 171 6.74 -1.40 5.22
CA TRP A 171 7.60 -0.32 4.74
C TRP A 171 7.18 1.04 5.33
N GLY A 172 5.89 1.39 5.23
CA GLY A 172 5.36 2.64 5.76
C GLY A 172 5.58 2.80 7.26
N THR A 173 5.42 1.73 8.04
CA THR A 173 5.70 1.76 9.48
C THR A 173 7.20 1.96 9.76
N LEU A 174 8.07 1.28 9.04
CA LEU A 174 9.52 1.40 9.25
C LEU A 174 10.04 2.79 8.87
N VAL A 175 9.52 3.40 7.83
CA VAL A 175 9.97 4.72 7.37
C VAL A 175 9.63 5.85 8.34
N VAL A 176 8.64 5.68 9.21
CA VAL A 176 8.30 6.65 10.27
C VAL A 176 9.51 6.94 11.17
N ALA A 177 10.30 5.93 11.51
CA ALA A 177 11.52 6.13 12.31
C ALA A 177 12.56 7.04 11.64
N TRP A 178 12.45 7.25 10.32
CA TRP A 178 13.34 8.10 9.56
C TRP A 178 12.73 9.48 9.28
N THR A 179 11.42 9.55 9.13
CA THR A 179 10.73 10.81 8.76
C THR A 179 10.23 11.58 9.97
N ASN A 180 10.03 10.93 11.10
CA ASN A 180 9.59 11.58 12.33
C ASN A 180 10.73 11.60 13.37
N PRO A 181 11.28 12.79 13.70
CA PRO A 181 12.39 12.89 14.66
C PRO A 181 12.03 12.43 16.08
N ASP A 182 10.76 12.42 16.43
CA ASP A 182 10.27 12.00 17.75
C ASP A 182 10.00 10.49 17.82
N ALA A 183 10.05 9.78 16.69
CA ALA A 183 9.81 8.34 16.62
C ALA A 183 11.12 7.56 16.44
N SER A 184 11.52 6.79 17.46
CA SER A 184 12.59 5.82 17.32
C SER A 184 12.07 4.46 16.85
N LEU A 185 12.92 3.64 16.22
CA LEU A 185 12.58 2.24 15.89
C LEU A 185 12.15 1.45 17.14
N GLY A 186 12.77 1.73 18.29
CA GLY A 186 12.36 1.14 19.56
C GLY A 186 10.95 1.53 19.94
N CYS A 187 10.60 2.80 19.78
CA CYS A 187 9.25 3.29 20.05
C CYS A 187 8.20 2.60 19.16
N LEU A 188 8.48 2.47 17.86
CA LEU A 188 7.55 1.81 16.91
C LEU A 188 7.34 0.31 17.21
N LEU A 189 8.34 -0.37 17.75
CA LEU A 189 8.27 -1.79 18.08
C LEU A 189 7.62 -2.04 19.45
N TYR A 190 7.78 -1.12 20.41
CA TYR A 190 7.30 -1.28 21.79
C TYR A 190 5.99 -0.55 22.10
N THR A 191 5.58 0.43 21.30
CA THR A 191 4.30 1.13 21.47
C THR A 191 3.14 0.50 20.69
N SER A 192 3.28 -0.74 20.24
CA SER A 192 2.10 -1.53 19.89
C SER A 192 1.20 -1.55 21.11
N PRO A 193 -0.03 -0.98 21.05
CA PRO A 193 -0.89 -0.99 22.22
C PRO A 193 -1.10 -2.43 22.65
N SER A 194 -0.73 -2.71 23.87
CA SER A 194 -1.21 -3.87 24.60
C SER A 194 -2.74 -3.87 24.55
N PRO A 195 -3.37 -5.01 24.35
CA PRO A 195 -4.82 -5.12 24.29
C PRO A 195 -5.48 -4.59 25.54
#